data_a4148b0fcef5774f607d94500c14e8dc
#
_entry.id   a4148b0fcef5774f607d94500c14e8dc
#
_cell.length_a   1.000
_cell.length_b   1.000
_cell.length_c   1.000
_cell.angle_alpha   90.00
_cell.angle_beta   90.00
_cell.angle_gamma   90.00
#
_symmetry.space_group_name_H-M   'P 1'
#
loop_
_entity.id
_entity.type
_entity.pdbx_description
1 polymer ?
#
loop_
_entity_poly.entity_id
_entity_poly.type
_entity_poly.pdbx_seq_one_letter_code
_entity_poly.pdbx_strand_id
1 'polypeptide(L)'
;NTSAYIQSELTKLDIPFHTIINGSGVVGTIGEGEPCLMLRSDIDGLPMAEESGEEFASTNGNMHACGHDMHAATLLGAAHILKAHESELKGTVKLFFQPGEEGYNGSDEAIAEGVLENPHVDRAFAMHVVSTVPTGVIVYGERPMAAAYNWKIVVEGVAGHGSMPDSCVDPITAAAHIHIGLQEILAREISPMSELVITCGAFNAGDAGNAIPPSATMQGTIRVFDKKTEELAKKRITEIASGIAQTYRCAATTT
;
A
#
# COMPACT_ATOMS: atom_id res chain seq x y z
N ASN A 1 -3.41 -14.26 -16.88
CA ASN A 1 -4.13 -13.17 -17.09
C ASN A 1 -5.44 -13.17 -16.32
N THR A 2 -5.31 -12.80 -15.04
CA THR A 2 -6.33 -12.93 -13.99
C THR A 2 -7.66 -12.28 -14.36
N SER A 3 -7.64 -11.03 -14.88
CA SER A 3 -8.86 -10.32 -15.30
C SER A 3 -9.65 -11.09 -16.37
N ALA A 4 -8.98 -11.62 -17.40
CA ALA A 4 -9.65 -12.39 -18.44
C ALA A 4 -10.23 -13.71 -17.94
N TYR A 5 -9.56 -14.37 -16.99
CA TYR A 5 -10.08 -15.56 -16.32
C TYR A 5 -11.34 -15.25 -15.53
N ILE A 6 -11.32 -14.19 -14.71
CA ILE A 6 -12.48 -13.72 -13.94
C ILE A 6 -13.68 -13.42 -14.84
N GLN A 7 -13.45 -12.68 -15.94
CA GLN A 7 -14.50 -12.38 -16.93
C GLN A 7 -15.13 -13.68 -17.50
N SER A 8 -14.28 -14.67 -17.79
CA SER A 8 -14.75 -15.98 -18.27
C SER A 8 -15.60 -16.71 -17.24
N GLU A 9 -15.23 -16.67 -15.95
CA GLU A 9 -16.01 -17.31 -14.88
C GLU A 9 -17.35 -16.58 -14.65
N LEU A 10 -17.37 -15.25 -14.64
CA LEU A 10 -18.61 -14.47 -14.52
C LEU A 10 -19.55 -14.72 -15.72
N THR A 11 -18.99 -14.87 -16.92
CA THR A 11 -19.77 -15.24 -18.13
C THR A 11 -20.42 -16.62 -17.99
N LYS A 12 -19.70 -17.63 -17.48
CA LYS A 12 -20.26 -18.97 -17.23
C LYS A 12 -21.39 -18.97 -16.20
N LEU A 13 -21.35 -18.04 -15.27
CA LEU A 13 -22.37 -17.84 -14.22
C LEU A 13 -23.54 -16.98 -14.69
N ASP A 14 -23.53 -16.46 -15.91
CA ASP A 14 -24.52 -15.48 -16.36
C ASP A 14 -24.65 -14.27 -15.43
N ILE A 15 -23.50 -13.78 -14.94
CA ILE A 15 -23.39 -12.56 -14.13
C ILE A 15 -22.98 -11.42 -15.04
N PRO A 16 -23.80 -10.37 -15.19
CA PRO A 16 -23.42 -9.18 -15.95
C PRO A 16 -22.24 -8.48 -15.30
N PHE A 17 -21.27 -8.06 -16.13
CA PHE A 17 -20.09 -7.36 -15.66
C PHE A 17 -19.63 -6.30 -16.68
N HIS A 18 -18.83 -5.38 -16.21
CA HIS A 18 -18.04 -4.46 -17.05
C HIS A 18 -16.60 -4.40 -16.54
N THR A 19 -15.72 -3.89 -17.37
CA THR A 19 -14.31 -3.69 -17.02
C THR A 19 -14.02 -2.22 -16.75
N ILE A 20 -13.07 -1.98 -15.85
CA ILE A 20 -12.54 -0.66 -15.50
C ILE A 20 -11.00 -0.70 -15.54
N ILE A 21 -10.35 0.44 -15.39
CA ILE A 21 -8.88 0.57 -15.37
C ILE A 21 -8.27 -0.11 -16.60
N ASN A 22 -8.67 0.37 -17.80
CA ASN A 22 -8.20 -0.16 -19.09
C ASN A 22 -8.36 -1.68 -19.25
N GLY A 23 -9.41 -2.27 -18.65
CA GLY A 23 -9.73 -3.69 -18.75
C GLY A 23 -9.01 -4.59 -17.74
N SER A 24 -8.22 -4.05 -16.82
CA SER A 24 -7.54 -4.81 -15.78
C SER A 24 -8.43 -5.09 -14.57
N GLY A 25 -9.36 -4.19 -14.23
CA GLY A 25 -10.37 -4.38 -13.19
C GLY A 25 -11.67 -4.95 -13.75
N VAL A 26 -12.41 -5.69 -12.93
CA VAL A 26 -13.70 -6.29 -13.30
C VAL A 26 -14.73 -5.98 -12.23
N VAL A 27 -15.92 -5.54 -12.65
CA VAL A 27 -17.06 -5.27 -11.75
C VAL A 27 -18.25 -6.08 -12.22
N GLY A 28 -18.62 -7.11 -11.45
CA GLY A 28 -19.84 -7.89 -11.65
C GLY A 28 -21.00 -7.38 -10.80
N THR A 29 -22.23 -7.69 -11.18
CA THR A 29 -23.43 -7.27 -10.45
C THR A 29 -24.42 -8.42 -10.35
N ILE A 30 -24.96 -8.68 -9.15
CA ILE A 30 -25.98 -9.70 -8.87
C ILE A 30 -27.13 -9.05 -8.11
N GLY A 31 -28.37 -9.39 -8.48
CA GLY A 31 -29.56 -8.80 -7.88
C GLY A 31 -29.82 -7.37 -8.36
N GLU A 32 -30.85 -6.73 -7.82
CA GLU A 32 -31.29 -5.38 -8.20
C GLU A 32 -31.87 -4.61 -7.01
N GLY A 33 -31.85 -3.28 -7.11
CA GLY A 33 -32.40 -2.38 -6.10
C GLY A 33 -31.44 -2.07 -4.95
N GLU A 34 -31.95 -1.42 -3.92
CA GLU A 34 -31.24 -1.00 -2.72
C GLU A 34 -31.52 -1.93 -1.53
N PRO A 35 -30.58 -2.08 -0.59
CA PRO A 35 -29.22 -1.49 -0.57
C PRO A 35 -28.23 -2.19 -1.51
N CYS A 36 -27.12 -1.53 -1.81
CA CYS A 36 -26.00 -2.10 -2.57
C CYS A 36 -24.82 -2.43 -1.65
N LEU A 37 -24.45 -3.71 -1.59
CA LEU A 37 -23.26 -4.20 -0.92
C LEU A 37 -22.16 -4.47 -1.95
N MET A 38 -20.95 -3.93 -1.73
CA MET A 38 -19.79 -4.30 -2.50
C MET A 38 -18.98 -5.39 -1.78
N LEU A 39 -18.63 -6.45 -2.49
CA LEU A 39 -17.60 -7.42 -2.08
C LEU A 39 -16.35 -7.18 -2.93
N ARG A 40 -15.23 -6.91 -2.29
CA ARG A 40 -13.97 -6.56 -2.95
C ARG A 40 -12.91 -7.63 -2.76
N SER A 41 -12.21 -7.94 -3.83
CA SER A 41 -10.95 -8.70 -3.86
C SER A 41 -9.92 -7.95 -4.68
N ASP A 42 -8.68 -7.88 -4.21
CA ASP A 42 -7.54 -7.57 -5.06
C ASP A 42 -7.17 -8.76 -5.95
N ILE A 43 -6.48 -8.49 -7.07
CA ILE A 43 -6.20 -9.53 -8.07
C ILE A 43 -4.81 -9.44 -8.69
N ASP A 44 -3.99 -8.48 -8.28
CA ASP A 44 -2.63 -8.28 -8.81
C ASP A 44 -1.60 -9.20 -8.14
N GLY A 45 -0.46 -9.33 -8.79
CA GLY A 45 0.70 -10.07 -8.28
C GLY A 45 1.91 -9.15 -8.19
N LEU A 46 2.88 -9.56 -7.39
CA LEU A 46 4.16 -8.87 -7.21
C LEU A 46 5.16 -9.27 -8.30
N PRO A 47 6.01 -8.36 -8.82
CA PRO A 47 7.02 -8.65 -9.83
C PRO A 47 8.23 -9.36 -9.19
N MET A 48 8.03 -10.62 -8.84
CA MET A 48 9.05 -11.49 -8.26
C MET A 48 8.85 -12.94 -8.71
N ALA A 49 9.93 -13.69 -8.81
CA ALA A 49 9.86 -15.11 -9.14
C ALA A 49 9.21 -15.89 -8.00
N GLU A 50 8.34 -16.82 -8.34
CA GLU A 50 7.77 -17.75 -7.36
C GLU A 50 8.71 -18.94 -7.15
N GLU A 51 9.08 -19.18 -5.90
CA GLU A 51 9.98 -20.26 -5.47
C GLU A 51 9.27 -21.25 -4.52
N SER A 52 7.92 -21.31 -4.59
CA SER A 52 7.12 -22.20 -3.73
C SER A 52 7.38 -23.69 -3.96
N GLY A 53 7.80 -24.07 -5.18
CA GLY A 53 7.97 -25.47 -5.58
C GLY A 53 6.69 -26.21 -5.88
N GLU A 54 5.55 -25.53 -5.92
CA GLU A 54 4.25 -26.09 -6.24
C GLU A 54 4.10 -26.38 -7.74
N GLU A 55 3.32 -27.39 -8.10
CA GLU A 55 3.09 -27.78 -9.50
C GLU A 55 2.45 -26.65 -10.34
N PHE A 56 1.69 -25.76 -9.67
CA PHE A 56 1.00 -24.61 -10.26
C PHE A 56 1.73 -23.29 -10.05
N ALA A 57 2.98 -23.30 -9.57
CA ALA A 57 3.79 -22.11 -9.37
C ALA A 57 3.84 -21.25 -10.63
N SER A 58 3.78 -19.94 -10.46
CA SER A 58 3.85 -18.98 -11.56
C SER A 58 5.21 -19.04 -12.28
N THR A 59 5.16 -19.05 -13.61
CA THR A 59 6.38 -19.08 -14.46
C THR A 59 6.58 -17.78 -15.26
N ASN A 60 5.76 -16.74 -15.01
CA ASN A 60 5.76 -15.49 -15.79
C ASN A 60 6.54 -14.34 -15.13
N GLY A 61 7.26 -14.61 -14.03
CA GLY A 61 8.04 -13.61 -13.28
C GLY A 61 7.22 -12.77 -12.30
N ASN A 62 5.96 -13.14 -12.06
CA ASN A 62 5.12 -12.53 -11.03
C ASN A 62 4.61 -13.61 -10.08
N MET A 63 4.41 -13.26 -8.82
CA MET A 63 3.91 -14.16 -7.78
C MET A 63 2.77 -13.50 -6.99
N HIS A 64 1.76 -14.27 -6.63
CA HIS A 64 0.75 -13.86 -5.64
C HIS A 64 1.26 -14.02 -4.20
N ALA A 65 2.41 -13.39 -3.89
CA ALA A 65 3.03 -13.51 -2.57
C ALA A 65 2.18 -12.93 -1.42
N CYS A 66 1.22 -12.06 -1.74
CA CYS A 66 0.26 -11.50 -0.79
C CYS A 66 -1.08 -12.28 -0.73
N GLY A 67 -1.23 -13.36 -1.52
CA GLY A 67 -2.41 -14.21 -1.48
C GLY A 67 -3.63 -13.69 -2.25
N HIS A 68 -3.45 -12.77 -3.20
CA HIS A 68 -4.55 -12.18 -3.99
C HIS A 68 -5.24 -13.21 -4.91
N ASP A 69 -4.58 -14.29 -5.27
CA ASP A 69 -5.18 -15.44 -5.95
C ASP A 69 -6.25 -16.13 -5.08
N MET A 70 -5.98 -16.29 -3.79
CA MET A 70 -6.95 -16.82 -2.83
C MET A 70 -8.11 -15.85 -2.60
N HIS A 71 -7.85 -14.55 -2.59
CA HIS A 71 -8.90 -13.53 -2.49
C HIS A 71 -9.83 -13.57 -3.70
N ALA A 72 -9.26 -13.61 -4.92
CA ALA A 72 -10.03 -13.72 -6.16
C ALA A 72 -10.85 -15.02 -6.21
N ALA A 73 -10.25 -16.14 -5.84
CA ALA A 73 -10.95 -17.44 -5.78
C ALA A 73 -12.11 -17.42 -4.78
N THR A 74 -11.90 -16.79 -3.61
CA THR A 74 -12.95 -16.65 -2.59
C THR A 74 -14.11 -15.79 -3.08
N LEU A 75 -13.83 -14.65 -3.75
CA LEU A 75 -14.88 -13.80 -4.30
C LEU A 75 -15.63 -14.49 -5.44
N LEU A 76 -14.95 -15.26 -6.30
CA LEU A 76 -15.61 -16.10 -7.31
C LEU A 76 -16.48 -17.19 -6.65
N GLY A 77 -16.02 -17.82 -5.59
CA GLY A 77 -16.83 -18.76 -4.80
C GLY A 77 -18.09 -18.11 -4.22
N ALA A 78 -17.96 -16.90 -3.68
CA ALA A 78 -19.10 -16.12 -3.21
C ALA A 78 -20.06 -15.77 -4.36
N ALA A 79 -19.54 -15.42 -5.55
CA ALA A 79 -20.32 -15.15 -6.74
C ALA A 79 -21.19 -16.35 -7.15
N HIS A 80 -20.64 -17.57 -7.11
CA HIS A 80 -21.40 -18.80 -7.37
C HIS A 80 -22.58 -18.97 -6.42
N ILE A 81 -22.34 -18.79 -5.10
CA ILE A 81 -23.37 -18.95 -4.08
C ILE A 81 -24.45 -17.87 -4.24
N LEU A 82 -24.04 -16.61 -4.38
CA LEU A 82 -24.96 -15.48 -4.52
C LEU A 82 -25.80 -15.59 -5.79
N LYS A 83 -25.22 -16.01 -6.91
CA LYS A 83 -25.98 -16.22 -8.16
C LYS A 83 -27.01 -17.34 -8.03
N ALA A 84 -26.65 -18.43 -7.36
CA ALA A 84 -27.59 -19.53 -7.11
C ALA A 84 -28.81 -19.12 -6.23
N HIS A 85 -28.64 -18.07 -5.41
CA HIS A 85 -29.67 -17.53 -4.52
C HIS A 85 -30.14 -16.14 -4.92
N GLU A 86 -29.91 -15.72 -6.17
CA GLU A 86 -30.17 -14.35 -6.65
C GLU A 86 -31.62 -13.91 -6.37
N SER A 87 -32.59 -14.79 -6.55
CA SER A 87 -34.02 -14.49 -6.29
C SER A 87 -34.36 -14.24 -4.80
N GLU A 88 -33.46 -14.56 -3.89
CA GLU A 88 -33.62 -14.34 -2.45
C GLU A 88 -32.95 -13.06 -1.98
N LEU A 89 -32.14 -12.43 -2.83
CA LEU A 89 -31.43 -11.19 -2.50
C LEU A 89 -32.43 -10.04 -2.33
N LYS A 90 -32.17 -9.19 -1.34
CA LYS A 90 -32.89 -7.94 -1.10
C LYS A 90 -31.94 -6.77 -1.33
N GLY A 91 -31.74 -6.43 -2.61
CA GLY A 91 -30.80 -5.40 -3.03
C GLY A 91 -29.75 -5.91 -4.02
N THR A 92 -28.74 -5.13 -4.24
CA THR A 92 -27.66 -5.40 -5.22
C THR A 92 -26.39 -5.86 -4.52
N VAL A 93 -25.70 -6.85 -5.07
CA VAL A 93 -24.32 -7.19 -4.70
C VAL A 93 -23.40 -6.86 -5.87
N LYS A 94 -22.45 -5.97 -5.63
CA LYS A 94 -21.39 -5.61 -6.55
C LYS A 94 -20.14 -6.42 -6.23
N LEU A 95 -19.60 -7.13 -7.22
CA LEU A 95 -18.38 -7.94 -7.09
C LEU A 95 -17.24 -7.14 -7.72
N PHE A 96 -16.34 -6.60 -6.92
CA PHE A 96 -15.23 -5.80 -7.41
C PHE A 96 -13.91 -6.56 -7.32
N PHE A 97 -13.34 -6.89 -8.48
CA PHE A 97 -12.01 -7.48 -8.63
C PHE A 97 -11.03 -6.37 -8.99
N GLN A 98 -10.29 -5.91 -7.98
CA GLN A 98 -9.44 -4.73 -8.03
C GLN A 98 -8.02 -5.08 -8.47
N PRO A 99 -7.48 -4.48 -9.54
CA PRO A 99 -6.06 -4.54 -9.87
C PRO A 99 -5.27 -3.47 -9.12
N GLY A 100 -3.94 -3.61 -9.05
CA GLY A 100 -3.03 -2.55 -8.63
C GLY A 100 -3.12 -2.17 -7.15
N GLU A 101 -3.34 -3.13 -6.26
CA GLU A 101 -3.29 -2.90 -4.81
C GLU A 101 -1.84 -2.64 -4.36
N GLU A 102 -0.88 -3.40 -4.91
CA GLU A 102 0.54 -3.38 -4.56
C GLU A 102 1.30 -2.17 -5.13
N GLY A 103 0.80 -0.96 -4.82
CA GLY A 103 1.50 0.30 -5.12
C GLY A 103 1.17 0.96 -6.47
N TYR A 104 0.09 0.55 -7.13
CA TYR A 104 -0.36 1.13 -8.41
C TYR A 104 -1.61 2.01 -8.30
N ASN A 105 -2.06 2.34 -7.07
CA ASN A 105 -3.25 3.17 -6.79
C ASN A 105 -4.54 2.69 -7.47
N GLY A 106 -4.70 1.39 -7.69
CA GLY A 106 -5.85 0.83 -8.41
C GLY A 106 -7.20 1.12 -7.74
N SER A 107 -7.24 1.34 -6.42
CA SER A 107 -8.45 1.78 -5.71
C SER A 107 -8.85 3.21 -6.08
N ASP A 108 -7.88 4.14 -6.15
CA ASP A 108 -8.16 5.54 -6.48
C ASP A 108 -8.65 5.67 -7.94
N GLU A 109 -8.03 4.93 -8.87
CA GLU A 109 -8.46 4.88 -10.26
C GLU A 109 -9.87 4.29 -10.38
N ALA A 110 -10.18 3.19 -9.67
CA ALA A 110 -11.51 2.59 -9.65
C ALA A 110 -12.58 3.56 -9.11
N ILE A 111 -12.28 4.31 -8.05
CA ILE A 111 -13.18 5.33 -7.50
C ILE A 111 -13.39 6.45 -8.52
N ALA A 112 -12.34 6.91 -9.18
CA ALA A 112 -12.42 7.94 -10.21
C ALA A 112 -13.26 7.47 -11.42
N GLU A 113 -13.24 6.18 -11.76
CA GLU A 113 -14.08 5.56 -12.79
C GLU A 113 -15.50 5.21 -12.29
N GLY A 114 -15.84 5.55 -11.04
CA GLY A 114 -17.19 5.44 -10.50
C GLY A 114 -17.59 4.05 -9.98
N VAL A 115 -16.64 3.22 -9.54
CA VAL A 115 -16.91 1.88 -9.00
C VAL A 115 -17.90 1.89 -7.82
N LEU A 116 -17.97 3.01 -7.07
CA LEU A 116 -18.88 3.18 -5.94
C LEU A 116 -20.27 3.68 -6.35
N GLU A 117 -20.48 3.97 -7.64
CA GLU A 117 -21.71 4.52 -8.17
C GLU A 117 -22.40 3.56 -9.15
N ASN A 118 -23.68 3.79 -9.43
CA ASN A 118 -24.49 3.07 -10.42
C ASN A 118 -24.50 1.53 -10.29
N PRO A 119 -25.08 0.95 -9.20
CA PRO A 119 -25.75 1.61 -8.08
C PRO A 119 -24.75 2.17 -7.06
N HIS A 120 -25.19 3.15 -6.26
CA HIS A 120 -24.39 3.67 -5.14
C HIS A 120 -24.12 2.57 -4.11
N VAL A 121 -22.88 2.44 -3.68
CA VAL A 121 -22.45 1.44 -2.71
C VAL A 121 -22.69 1.93 -1.29
N ASP A 122 -23.61 1.30 -0.58
CA ASP A 122 -23.92 1.63 0.81
C ASP A 122 -22.89 1.07 1.79
N ARG A 123 -22.34 -0.10 1.50
CA ARG A 123 -21.34 -0.77 2.32
C ARG A 123 -20.38 -1.57 1.45
N ALA A 124 -19.13 -1.63 1.87
CA ALA A 124 -18.11 -2.49 1.25
C ALA A 124 -17.55 -3.49 2.27
N PHE A 125 -17.26 -4.69 1.80
CA PHE A 125 -16.60 -5.74 2.55
C PHE A 125 -15.42 -6.29 1.76
N ALA A 126 -14.29 -6.47 2.44
CA ALA A 126 -13.11 -7.15 1.90
C ALA A 126 -12.51 -8.04 2.98
N MET A 127 -11.76 -9.05 2.58
CA MET A 127 -10.98 -9.87 3.51
C MET A 127 -9.57 -10.07 2.97
N HIS A 128 -8.65 -10.36 3.88
CA HIS A 128 -7.27 -10.68 3.54
C HIS A 128 -6.88 -12.01 4.19
N VAL A 129 -6.21 -12.90 3.45
CA VAL A 129 -5.63 -14.11 4.01
C VAL A 129 -4.35 -13.77 4.77
N VAL A 130 -4.12 -14.45 5.90
CA VAL A 130 -2.97 -14.18 6.77
C VAL A 130 -2.34 -15.50 7.19
N SER A 131 -1.07 -15.71 6.84
CA SER A 131 -0.34 -16.95 7.14
C SER A 131 -0.09 -17.22 8.63
N THR A 132 -0.18 -16.17 9.46
CA THR A 132 0.03 -16.26 10.92
C THR A 132 -1.23 -16.64 11.71
N VAL A 133 -2.40 -16.73 11.04
CA VAL A 133 -3.67 -17.10 11.65
C VAL A 133 -4.01 -18.54 11.27
N PRO A 134 -4.36 -19.42 12.23
CA PRO A 134 -4.74 -20.80 11.92
C PRO A 134 -5.92 -20.90 10.96
N THR A 135 -5.92 -21.92 10.09
CA THR A 135 -7.04 -22.21 9.17
C THR A 135 -8.36 -22.35 9.93
N GLY A 136 -9.41 -21.72 9.42
CA GLY A 136 -10.75 -21.72 10.02
C GLY A 136 -10.98 -20.61 11.04
N VAL A 137 -9.97 -19.79 11.35
CA VAL A 137 -10.10 -18.61 12.22
C VAL A 137 -10.31 -17.38 11.35
N ILE A 138 -11.30 -16.56 11.69
CA ILE A 138 -11.55 -15.25 11.11
C ILE A 138 -11.33 -14.20 12.19
N VAL A 139 -10.48 -13.23 11.90
CA VAL A 139 -10.22 -12.06 12.77
C VAL A 139 -10.83 -10.83 12.11
N TYR A 140 -11.51 -10.01 12.87
CA TYR A 140 -12.10 -8.76 12.39
C TYR A 140 -11.97 -7.66 13.44
N GLY A 141 -12.05 -6.41 12.99
CA GLY A 141 -11.98 -5.22 13.85
C GLY A 141 -12.42 -3.98 13.09
N GLU A 142 -12.68 -2.89 13.81
CA GLU A 142 -13.04 -1.60 13.20
C GLU A 142 -11.90 -1.04 12.33
N ARG A 143 -10.66 -1.33 12.72
CA ARG A 143 -9.43 -0.89 12.02
C ARG A 143 -8.48 -2.08 11.91
N PRO A 144 -8.71 -3.00 10.95
CA PRO A 144 -7.95 -4.24 10.87
C PRO A 144 -6.51 -4.02 10.41
N MET A 145 -6.24 -2.93 9.66
CA MET A 145 -4.92 -2.61 9.11
C MET A 145 -4.64 -1.12 9.21
N ALA A 146 -3.36 -0.77 9.46
CA ALA A 146 -2.88 0.60 9.43
C ALA A 146 -2.76 1.10 7.98
N ALA A 147 -3.01 2.38 7.77
CA ALA A 147 -2.63 3.05 6.53
C ALA A 147 -1.09 3.04 6.38
N ALA A 148 -0.61 2.81 5.17
CA ALA A 148 0.80 2.68 4.82
C ALA A 148 1.24 3.83 3.92
N TYR A 149 2.34 4.48 4.30
CA TYR A 149 2.96 5.54 3.48
C TYR A 149 4.45 5.32 3.44
N ASN A 150 5.06 5.69 2.31
CA ASN A 150 6.51 5.73 2.16
C ASN A 150 7.00 7.18 2.30
N TRP A 151 8.22 7.33 2.76
CA TRP A 151 8.92 8.62 2.78
C TRP A 151 10.36 8.46 2.33
N LYS A 152 10.90 9.52 1.74
CA LYS A 152 12.30 9.62 1.36
C LYS A 152 12.83 10.99 1.74
N ILE A 153 14.03 11.03 2.30
CA ILE A 153 14.79 12.25 2.58
C ILE A 153 16.11 12.16 1.83
N VAL A 154 16.41 13.20 1.06
CA VAL A 154 17.72 13.40 0.44
C VAL A 154 18.36 14.60 1.11
N VAL A 155 19.54 14.40 1.69
CA VAL A 155 20.35 15.44 2.32
C VAL A 155 21.50 15.78 1.39
N GLU A 156 21.59 17.02 0.96
CA GLU A 156 22.62 17.52 0.05
C GLU A 156 23.67 18.32 0.81
N GLY A 157 24.92 18.02 0.56
CA GLY A 157 26.10 18.69 1.12
C GLY A 157 27.06 19.13 0.03
N VAL A 158 28.35 19.27 0.39
CA VAL A 158 29.42 19.59 -0.54
C VAL A 158 30.53 18.55 -0.38
N ALA A 159 30.71 17.78 -1.46
CA ALA A 159 31.72 16.70 -1.49
C ALA A 159 33.16 17.24 -1.42
N GLY A 160 34.05 16.40 -0.89
CA GLY A 160 35.46 16.69 -0.92
C GLY A 160 36.34 15.67 -0.20
N HIS A 161 37.63 16.00 -0.06
CA HIS A 161 38.57 15.10 0.58
C HIS A 161 38.39 15.08 2.10
N GLY A 162 38.30 13.88 2.69
CA GLY A 162 38.04 13.70 4.11
C GLY A 162 39.06 14.35 5.07
N SER A 163 40.27 14.65 4.61
CA SER A 163 41.28 15.40 5.40
C SER A 163 41.13 16.92 5.33
N MET A 164 40.20 17.45 4.51
CA MET A 164 39.93 18.89 4.36
C MET A 164 38.43 19.18 4.63
N PRO A 165 37.91 18.84 5.83
CA PRO A 165 36.49 18.95 6.13
C PRO A 165 35.97 20.39 6.19
N ASP A 166 36.87 21.36 6.40
CA ASP A 166 36.57 22.79 6.41
C ASP A 166 36.13 23.33 5.03
N SER A 167 36.54 22.67 3.95
CA SER A 167 36.15 23.01 2.57
C SER A 167 34.89 22.23 2.09
N CYS A 168 34.34 21.39 2.93
CA CYS A 168 33.20 20.51 2.62
C CYS A 168 31.96 20.85 3.45
N VAL A 169 30.85 20.20 3.12
CA VAL A 169 29.64 20.17 3.94
C VAL A 169 29.19 18.72 4.02
N ASP A 170 29.26 18.14 5.21
CA ASP A 170 29.04 16.70 5.42
C ASP A 170 27.57 16.33 5.53
N PRO A 171 26.97 15.68 4.52
CA PRO A 171 25.59 15.23 4.57
C PRO A 171 25.38 13.97 5.43
N ILE A 172 26.45 13.18 5.70
CA ILE A 172 26.36 11.98 6.54
C ILE A 172 26.03 12.38 7.97
N THR A 173 26.79 13.34 8.52
CA THR A 173 26.54 13.84 9.87
C THR A 173 25.15 14.45 10.00
N ALA A 174 24.73 15.28 9.03
CA ALA A 174 23.39 15.87 9.03
C ALA A 174 22.30 14.78 8.97
N ALA A 175 22.42 13.80 8.08
CA ALA A 175 21.46 12.70 7.95
C ALA A 175 21.39 11.82 9.21
N ALA A 176 22.52 11.54 9.86
CA ALA A 176 22.52 10.80 11.13
C ALA A 176 21.74 11.53 12.23
N HIS A 177 21.90 12.85 12.35
CA HIS A 177 21.13 13.65 13.30
C HIS A 177 19.66 13.78 12.90
N ILE A 178 19.32 13.83 11.61
CA ILE A 178 17.92 13.77 11.16
C ILE A 178 17.30 12.44 11.59
N HIS A 179 17.98 11.32 11.33
CA HIS A 179 17.48 10.00 11.73
C HIS A 179 17.16 9.90 13.23
N ILE A 180 18.05 10.41 14.07
CA ILE A 180 17.82 10.50 15.53
C ILE A 180 16.67 11.46 15.83
N GLY A 181 16.64 12.62 15.17
CA GLY A 181 15.60 13.64 15.37
C GLY A 181 14.19 13.16 15.03
N LEU A 182 14.04 12.29 14.03
CA LEU A 182 12.73 11.71 13.70
C LEU A 182 12.11 10.90 14.86
N GLN A 183 12.92 10.39 15.79
CA GLN A 183 12.42 9.67 16.97
C GLN A 183 11.67 10.60 17.94
N GLU A 184 11.92 11.90 17.89
CA GLU A 184 11.22 12.91 18.69
C GLU A 184 9.71 12.93 18.42
N ILE A 185 9.31 12.69 17.15
CA ILE A 185 7.90 12.63 16.76
C ILE A 185 7.17 11.58 17.60
N LEU A 186 7.71 10.37 17.68
CA LEU A 186 7.13 9.26 18.43
C LEU A 186 7.22 9.48 19.95
N ALA A 187 8.32 10.07 20.40
CA ALA A 187 8.62 10.17 21.81
C ALA A 187 7.95 11.36 22.52
N ARG A 188 7.64 12.46 21.78
CA ARG A 188 7.22 13.74 22.40
C ARG A 188 6.04 14.44 21.74
N GLU A 189 5.70 14.12 20.47
CA GLU A 189 4.72 14.90 19.72
C GLU A 189 3.42 14.14 19.47
N ILE A 190 3.45 12.80 19.57
CA ILE A 190 2.28 11.94 19.38
C ILE A 190 1.62 11.67 20.73
N SER A 191 0.29 11.73 20.76
CA SER A 191 -0.49 11.31 21.92
C SER A 191 -0.21 9.85 22.27
N PRO A 192 -0.07 9.48 23.55
CA PRO A 192 0.07 8.08 23.95
C PRO A 192 -1.15 7.22 23.60
N MET A 193 -2.26 7.84 23.19
CA MET A 193 -3.48 7.17 22.72
C MET A 193 -3.52 7.01 21.18
N SER A 194 -2.52 7.51 20.46
CA SER A 194 -2.41 7.38 19.01
C SER A 194 -1.42 6.30 18.62
N GLU A 195 -1.73 5.59 17.54
CA GLU A 195 -0.90 4.51 17.01
C GLU A 195 -0.14 5.03 15.78
N LEU A 196 1.18 5.12 15.91
CA LEU A 196 2.08 5.56 14.83
C LEU A 196 3.37 4.75 14.86
N VAL A 197 3.80 4.29 13.68
CA VAL A 197 5.13 3.73 13.47
C VAL A 197 5.82 4.54 12.38
N ILE A 198 7.06 4.97 12.63
CA ILE A 198 7.95 5.57 11.63
C ILE A 198 9.22 4.72 11.60
N THR A 199 9.47 4.08 10.45
CA THR A 199 10.64 3.22 10.27
C THR A 199 11.55 3.83 9.18
N CYS A 200 12.85 3.91 9.44
CA CYS A 200 13.86 4.12 8.42
C CYS A 200 14.41 2.74 8.01
N GLY A 201 14.06 2.27 6.81
CA GLY A 201 14.45 0.96 6.31
C GLY A 201 15.72 0.97 5.47
N ALA A 202 16.11 2.13 4.92
CA ALA A 202 17.34 2.30 4.14
C ALA A 202 18.01 3.62 4.48
N PHE A 203 19.34 3.57 4.65
CA PHE A 203 20.18 4.74 4.89
C PHE A 203 21.48 4.55 4.12
N ASN A 204 21.68 5.34 3.07
CA ASN A 204 22.79 5.20 2.14
C ASN A 204 23.55 6.51 1.99
N ALA A 205 24.88 6.47 2.09
CA ALA A 205 25.74 7.64 1.89
C ALA A 205 27.20 7.22 1.66
N GLY A 206 27.81 7.78 0.62
CA GLY A 206 29.24 7.62 0.32
C GLY A 206 29.67 6.21 -0.03
N ASP A 207 30.78 6.10 -0.77
CA ASP A 207 31.36 4.84 -1.23
C ASP A 207 32.82 4.66 -0.79
N ALA A 208 33.44 5.72 -0.25
CA ALA A 208 34.85 5.72 0.11
C ALA A 208 35.09 6.38 1.48
N GLY A 209 35.82 5.70 2.36
CA GLY A 209 36.08 6.18 3.73
C GLY A 209 36.97 7.43 3.85
N ASN A 210 37.63 7.86 2.77
CA ASN A 210 38.48 9.04 2.72
C ASN A 210 37.86 10.23 1.98
N ALA A 211 36.55 10.16 1.65
CA ALA A 211 35.84 11.22 0.94
C ALA A 211 34.53 11.57 1.63
N ILE A 212 34.20 12.85 1.70
CA ILE A 212 32.88 13.34 2.07
C ILE A 212 31.98 13.27 0.83
N PRO A 213 30.83 12.58 0.83
CA PRO A 213 29.99 12.44 -0.34
C PRO A 213 29.16 13.72 -0.61
N PRO A 214 28.58 13.87 -1.82
CA PRO A 214 27.72 15.00 -2.14
C PRO A 214 26.35 14.92 -1.47
N SER A 215 25.90 13.71 -1.14
CA SER A 215 24.57 13.51 -0.55
C SER A 215 24.48 12.27 0.34
N ALA A 216 23.44 12.25 1.18
CA ALA A 216 22.98 11.08 1.92
C ALA A 216 21.48 10.89 1.67
N THR A 217 21.00 9.65 1.60
CA THR A 217 19.61 9.34 1.35
C THR A 217 19.07 8.40 2.43
N MET A 218 17.91 8.73 2.97
CA MET A 218 17.13 7.86 3.85
C MET A 218 15.77 7.58 3.23
N GLN A 219 15.27 6.36 3.43
CA GLN A 219 13.94 5.93 3.00
C GLN A 219 13.29 5.11 4.09
N GLY A 220 11.98 5.24 4.20
CA GLY A 220 11.26 4.50 5.22
C GLY A 220 9.76 4.50 5.02
N THR A 221 9.06 4.00 6.04
CA THR A 221 7.61 3.85 6.02
C THR A 221 6.96 4.49 7.24
N ILE A 222 5.70 4.89 7.06
CA ILE A 222 4.79 5.30 8.14
C ILE A 222 3.66 4.28 8.19
N ARG A 223 3.24 3.90 9.40
CA ARG A 223 2.00 3.17 9.66
C ARG A 223 1.19 3.96 10.66
N VAL A 224 -0.09 4.19 10.35
CA VAL A 224 -0.96 5.08 11.15
C VAL A 224 -2.43 4.69 10.97
N PHE A 225 -3.28 4.99 11.96
CA PHE A 225 -4.69 4.65 11.96
C PHE A 225 -5.64 5.86 11.84
N ASP A 226 -5.13 7.08 11.91
CA ASP A 226 -5.95 8.28 11.80
C ASP A 226 -5.27 9.38 10.98
N LYS A 227 -6.10 10.16 10.27
CA LYS A 227 -5.65 11.21 9.35
C LYS A 227 -4.89 12.34 10.03
N LYS A 228 -5.28 12.70 11.25
CA LYS A 228 -4.63 13.80 12.00
C LYS A 228 -3.20 13.45 12.38
N THR A 229 -2.98 12.21 12.85
CA THR A 229 -1.65 11.70 13.20
C THR A 229 -0.79 11.53 11.94
N GLU A 230 -1.38 11.11 10.81
CA GLU A 230 -0.70 11.05 9.51
C GLU A 230 -0.17 12.43 9.09
N GLU A 231 -1.04 13.42 9.04
CA GLU A 231 -0.69 14.78 8.62
C GLU A 231 0.38 15.39 9.53
N LEU A 232 0.28 15.16 10.84
CA LEU A 232 1.30 15.57 11.79
C LEU A 232 2.65 14.90 11.47
N ALA A 233 2.68 13.58 11.32
CA ALA A 233 3.91 12.84 11.03
C ALA A 233 4.59 13.33 9.75
N LYS A 234 3.85 13.46 8.64
CA LYS A 234 4.38 13.96 7.36
C LYS A 234 4.95 15.37 7.48
N LYS A 235 4.23 16.26 8.15
CA LYS A 235 4.67 17.64 8.40
C LYS A 235 5.95 17.65 9.23
N ARG A 236 5.99 16.92 10.34
CA ARG A 236 7.13 16.93 11.27
C ARG A 236 8.38 16.28 10.68
N ILE A 237 8.25 15.22 9.88
CA ILE A 237 9.38 14.64 9.14
C ILE A 237 10.07 15.72 8.29
N THR A 238 9.28 16.50 7.55
CA THR A 238 9.81 17.57 6.69
C THR A 238 10.45 18.69 7.50
N GLU A 239 9.82 19.16 8.58
CA GLU A 239 10.32 20.24 9.42
C GLU A 239 11.62 19.86 10.14
N ILE A 240 11.68 18.64 10.72
CA ILE A 240 12.87 18.13 11.40
C ILE A 240 14.02 17.95 10.41
N ALA A 241 13.74 17.34 9.24
CA ALA A 241 14.76 17.16 8.21
C ALA A 241 15.36 18.49 7.76
N SER A 242 14.52 19.47 7.43
CA SER A 242 14.96 20.80 7.00
C SER A 242 15.71 21.56 8.09
N GLY A 243 15.19 21.59 9.32
CA GLY A 243 15.80 22.32 10.44
C GLY A 243 17.17 21.76 10.83
N ILE A 244 17.30 20.44 10.92
CA ILE A 244 18.59 19.80 11.22
C ILE A 244 19.57 19.99 10.07
N ALA A 245 19.16 19.77 8.81
CA ALA A 245 20.02 19.97 7.65
C ALA A 245 20.63 21.38 7.65
N GLN A 246 19.83 22.42 7.88
CA GLN A 246 20.28 23.80 7.97
C GLN A 246 21.33 24.02 9.08
N THR A 247 21.17 23.37 10.23
CA THR A 247 22.14 23.44 11.32
C THR A 247 23.52 22.96 10.90
N TYR A 248 23.58 21.99 9.99
CA TYR A 248 24.79 21.42 9.41
C TYR A 248 25.17 22.04 8.05
N ARG A 249 24.57 23.16 7.66
CA ARG A 249 24.79 23.85 6.37
C ARG A 249 24.39 23.01 5.15
N CYS A 250 23.64 21.93 5.35
CA CYS A 250 23.08 21.09 4.31
C CYS A 250 21.69 21.59 3.88
N ALA A 251 21.21 21.10 2.74
CA ALA A 251 19.81 21.16 2.36
C ALA A 251 19.18 19.76 2.49
N ALA A 252 17.87 19.69 2.84
CA ALA A 252 17.13 18.45 2.84
C ALA A 252 15.85 18.57 2.03
N THR A 253 15.58 17.60 1.16
CA THR A 253 14.33 17.45 0.40
C THR A 253 13.61 16.20 0.89
N THR A 254 12.31 16.35 1.18
CA THR A 254 11.42 15.25 1.65
C THR A 254 10.34 14.98 0.62
N THR A 255 10.12 13.72 0.28
CA THR A 255 9.05 13.24 -0.62
C THR A 255 8.36 12.03 -0.01
#